data_92178850da6d12526996f5370c80a57f
#
_entry.id   92178850da6d12526996f5370c80a57f
#
_cell.length_a   1.000
_cell.length_b   1.000
_cell.length_c   1.000
_cell.angle_alpha   90.00
_cell.angle_beta   90.00
_cell.angle_gamma   90.00
#
_symmetry.space_group_name_H-M   'P 1'
#
loop_
_entity.id
_entity.type
_entity.pdbx_description
1 polymer ?
#
loop_
_entity_poly.entity_id
_entity_poly.type
_entity_poly.pdbx_seq_one_letter_code
_entity_poly.pdbx_strand_id
1 'polypeptide(L)'
;EDTSIFGTLSPITVETPFGYGGRICRQDRWIHLFTSLLVMARGTCLPPHRIPYRANIYALKKLGVTEILSFTAVGSLNRGLIPGTFVNTSQILDFTKSREHTFFDGGVMPVCHVDFSFPYCPVLRERLNGILTRLGVRHSKAGCYVATEGPRYETAAEVRMYGLMGGDIAGMTQMPEAVLAREAEICYANCSLVTNMGSGLSWTALSHEEVVAMMDENAKTIARIIHAFLTEEEQTLASCHCREAAHAVGGFPIDKI
;
A
#
# COMPACT_ATOMS: atom_id res chain seq x y z
N GLU A 1 6.58 11.17 16.15
CA GLU A 1 6.42 9.75 15.78
C GLU A 1 6.84 8.90 16.97
N ASP A 2 5.88 8.26 17.60
CA ASP A 2 6.18 7.33 18.67
C ASP A 2 6.67 6.02 18.03
N THR A 3 7.97 5.94 17.74
CA THR A 3 8.61 4.71 17.27
C THR A 3 8.82 3.70 18.39
N SER A 4 8.42 4.02 19.63
CA SER A 4 8.57 3.16 20.81
C SER A 4 7.82 1.83 20.65
N ILE A 5 6.78 1.81 19.80
CA ILE A 5 5.99 0.62 19.46
C ILE A 5 6.82 -0.41 18.68
N PHE A 6 7.80 0.05 17.90
CA PHE A 6 8.64 -0.81 17.05
C PHE A 6 10.00 -1.14 17.70
N GLY A 7 10.28 -0.67 18.92
CA GLY A 7 11.59 -0.86 19.53
C GLY A 7 12.72 -0.19 18.74
N THR A 8 13.93 -0.77 18.80
CA THR A 8 15.10 -0.22 18.10
C THR A 8 15.06 -0.59 16.62
N LEU A 9 14.92 0.43 15.75
CA LEU A 9 14.99 0.29 14.29
C LEU A 9 16.41 0.55 13.78
N SER A 10 16.99 -0.44 13.10
CA SER A 10 18.32 -0.30 12.46
C SER A 10 18.15 0.07 10.99
N PRO A 11 18.66 1.23 10.53
CA PRO A 11 18.54 1.62 9.13
C PRO A 11 19.35 0.68 8.22
N ILE A 12 18.79 0.39 7.04
CA ILE A 12 19.44 -0.41 6.00
C ILE A 12 19.47 0.41 4.72
N THR A 13 20.59 0.43 4.02
CA THR A 13 20.72 0.98 2.67
C THR A 13 20.85 -0.17 1.69
N VAL A 14 20.00 -0.20 0.68
CA VAL A 14 20.03 -1.20 -0.40
C VAL A 14 20.19 -0.46 -1.72
N GLU A 15 21.29 -0.75 -2.40
CA GLU A 15 21.51 -0.31 -3.77
C GLU A 15 20.81 -1.29 -4.73
N THR A 16 20.11 -0.73 -5.70
CA THR A 16 19.34 -1.49 -6.69
C THR A 16 19.63 -0.99 -8.10
N PRO A 17 19.33 -1.77 -9.15
CA PRO A 17 19.44 -1.32 -10.54
C PRO A 17 18.56 -0.09 -10.85
N PHE A 18 17.60 0.23 -9.98
CA PHE A 18 16.65 1.34 -10.13
C PHE A 18 17.00 2.52 -9.20
N GLY A 19 18.22 2.56 -8.66
CA GLY A 19 18.65 3.54 -7.68
C GLY A 19 18.44 3.09 -6.23
N TYR A 20 18.49 4.04 -5.30
CA TYR A 20 18.28 3.75 -3.88
C TYR A 20 16.80 3.73 -3.55
N GLY A 21 16.37 2.75 -2.76
CA GLY A 21 15.04 2.68 -2.18
C GLY A 21 14.80 3.77 -1.14
N GLY A 22 13.56 3.84 -0.64
CA GLY A 22 13.18 4.69 0.49
C GLY A 22 13.89 4.29 1.78
N ARG A 23 13.56 4.96 2.88
CA ARG A 23 14.13 4.62 4.19
C ARG A 23 13.66 3.23 4.63
N ILE A 24 14.58 2.27 4.61
CA ILE A 24 14.35 0.89 5.06
C ILE A 24 14.99 0.73 6.44
N CYS A 25 14.27 0.10 7.36
CA CYS A 25 14.78 -0.23 8.68
C CYS A 25 14.48 -1.70 9.01
N ARG A 26 15.39 -2.36 9.74
CA ARG A 26 15.19 -3.71 10.25
C ARG A 26 14.89 -3.70 11.73
N GLN A 27 13.96 -4.56 12.13
CA GLN A 27 13.69 -4.90 13.51
C GLN A 27 13.54 -6.42 13.59
N ASP A 28 14.49 -7.10 14.22
CA ASP A 28 14.55 -8.56 14.28
C ASP A 28 14.42 -9.19 12.88
N ARG A 29 13.38 -10.02 12.66
CA ARG A 29 13.07 -10.63 11.36
C ARG A 29 12.22 -9.74 10.43
N TRP A 30 11.76 -8.58 10.90
CA TRP A 30 10.86 -7.71 10.16
C TRP A 30 11.60 -6.56 9.47
N ILE A 31 11.09 -6.14 8.32
CA ILE A 31 11.63 -5.03 7.55
C ILE A 31 10.53 -4.00 7.37
N HIS A 32 10.82 -2.77 7.77
CA HIS A 32 9.93 -1.62 7.66
C HIS A 32 10.40 -0.72 6.51
N LEU A 33 9.52 -0.47 5.55
CA LEU A 33 9.76 0.52 4.50
C LEU A 33 8.90 1.75 4.79
N PHE A 34 9.56 2.88 4.98
CA PHE A 34 8.91 4.17 5.17
C PHE A 34 8.84 4.91 3.84
N THR A 35 7.64 4.99 3.26
CA THR A 35 7.36 5.77 2.05
C THR A 35 6.73 7.13 2.39
N SER A 36 6.42 7.93 1.41
CA SER A 36 6.17 9.37 1.46
C SER A 36 5.26 9.93 2.58
N LEU A 37 4.30 9.17 3.09
CA LEU A 37 3.32 9.75 4.02
C LEU A 37 3.89 10.01 5.43
N LEU A 38 4.78 9.14 5.91
CA LEU A 38 5.48 9.33 7.19
C LEU A 38 6.62 10.37 7.09
N VAL A 39 7.13 10.59 5.88
CA VAL A 39 8.20 11.58 5.61
C VAL A 39 7.62 13.00 5.51
N MET A 40 6.32 13.17 5.20
CA MET A 40 5.66 14.49 5.16
C MET A 40 5.78 15.26 6.48
N ALA A 41 5.79 14.59 7.63
CA ALA A 41 5.90 15.22 8.94
C ALA A 41 7.27 15.86 9.23
N ARG A 42 8.31 15.60 8.38
CA ARG A 42 9.69 16.07 8.62
C ARG A 42 10.33 16.86 7.46
N GLY A 43 9.56 17.35 6.51
CA GLY A 43 10.03 18.32 5.50
C GLY A 43 10.84 17.74 4.33
N THR A 44 10.98 16.43 4.17
CA THR A 44 11.62 15.77 3.01
C THR A 44 10.63 14.85 2.31
N CYS A 45 9.62 15.45 1.69
CA CYS A 45 8.53 14.72 1.09
C CYS A 45 8.73 14.59 -0.42
N LEU A 46 8.78 13.36 -0.92
CA LEU A 46 8.66 13.13 -2.35
C LEU A 46 7.19 13.14 -2.74
N PRO A 47 6.79 13.87 -3.78
CA PRO A 47 5.44 13.75 -4.31
C PRO A 47 5.21 12.32 -4.83
N PRO A 48 3.96 11.82 -4.85
CA PRO A 48 3.65 10.42 -5.14
C PRO A 48 4.27 9.89 -6.45
N HIS A 49 4.35 10.73 -7.49
CA HIS A 49 4.92 10.36 -8.79
C HIS A 49 6.47 10.35 -8.81
N ARG A 50 7.13 10.76 -7.71
CA ARG A 50 8.61 10.75 -7.57
C ARG A 50 9.11 9.68 -6.60
N ILE A 51 8.22 8.92 -6.00
CA ILE A 51 8.61 7.79 -5.14
C ILE A 51 9.31 6.74 -6.00
N PRO A 52 10.49 6.23 -5.58
CA PRO A 52 11.23 5.24 -6.33
C PRO A 52 10.63 3.83 -6.13
N TYR A 53 9.41 3.60 -6.61
CA TYR A 53 8.65 2.36 -6.38
C TYR A 53 9.40 1.10 -6.79
N ARG A 54 10.04 1.10 -7.99
CA ARG A 54 10.83 -0.05 -8.44
C ARG A 54 11.98 -0.35 -7.48
N ALA A 55 12.74 0.68 -7.09
CA ALA A 55 13.83 0.50 -6.13
C ALA A 55 13.33 -0.01 -4.78
N ASN A 56 12.18 0.49 -4.29
CA ASN A 56 11.58 0.07 -3.03
C ASN A 56 11.21 -1.41 -3.03
N ILE A 57 10.44 -1.86 -4.02
CA ILE A 57 9.99 -3.26 -4.08
C ILE A 57 11.15 -4.21 -4.39
N TYR A 58 12.06 -3.81 -5.27
CA TYR A 58 13.27 -4.58 -5.53
C TYR A 58 14.13 -4.77 -4.27
N ALA A 59 14.34 -3.70 -3.51
CA ALA A 59 15.10 -3.76 -2.27
C ALA A 59 14.45 -4.71 -1.25
N LEU A 60 13.13 -4.68 -1.10
CA LEU A 60 12.39 -5.62 -0.24
C LEU A 60 12.57 -7.06 -0.71
N LYS A 61 12.48 -7.33 -2.01
CA LYS A 61 12.72 -8.67 -2.60
C LYS A 61 14.14 -9.14 -2.31
N LYS A 62 15.16 -8.29 -2.55
CA LYS A 62 16.58 -8.57 -2.30
C LYS A 62 16.87 -8.87 -0.82
N LEU A 63 16.10 -8.28 0.10
CA LEU A 63 16.18 -8.55 1.54
C LEU A 63 15.40 -9.80 1.96
N GLY A 64 14.81 -10.55 1.03
CA GLY A 64 14.10 -11.79 1.30
C GLY A 64 12.67 -11.60 1.81
N VAL A 65 12.07 -10.42 1.64
CA VAL A 65 10.68 -10.17 2.03
C VAL A 65 9.74 -10.98 1.15
N THR A 66 8.83 -11.71 1.77
CA THR A 66 7.83 -12.55 1.11
C THR A 66 6.41 -12.03 1.26
N GLU A 67 6.17 -11.12 2.21
CA GLU A 67 4.86 -10.56 2.53
C GLU A 67 4.99 -9.06 2.83
N ILE A 68 4.08 -8.27 2.29
CA ILE A 68 3.96 -6.83 2.56
C ILE A 68 2.57 -6.53 3.08
N LEU A 69 2.50 -5.89 4.26
CA LEU A 69 1.31 -5.20 4.73
C LEU A 69 1.55 -3.70 4.66
N SER A 70 0.83 -3.02 3.78
CA SER A 70 0.93 -1.57 3.62
C SER A 70 -0.21 -0.83 4.31
N PHE A 71 0.05 0.40 4.72
CA PHE A 71 -0.96 1.31 5.26
C PHE A 71 -0.98 2.60 4.45
N THR A 72 -2.18 3.09 4.12
CA THR A 72 -2.36 4.33 3.36
C THR A 72 -3.46 5.19 3.97
N ALA A 73 -3.27 6.51 3.94
CA ALA A 73 -4.34 7.48 4.17
C ALA A 73 -5.11 7.71 2.87
N VAL A 74 -6.43 7.70 2.92
CA VAL A 74 -7.29 7.81 1.73
C VAL A 74 -8.51 8.70 1.97
N GLY A 75 -8.97 9.35 0.91
CA GLY A 75 -10.27 10.00 0.87
C GLY A 75 -11.38 8.99 0.54
N SER A 76 -12.54 9.11 1.18
CA SER A 76 -13.70 8.29 0.87
C SER A 76 -14.41 8.79 -0.38
N LEU A 77 -14.74 7.87 -1.29
CA LEU A 77 -15.65 8.08 -2.43
C LEU A 77 -17.07 7.55 -2.13
N ASN A 78 -17.23 6.83 -1.02
CA ASN A 78 -18.41 6.12 -0.60
C ASN A 78 -18.94 6.68 0.75
N ARG A 79 -20.16 7.22 0.78
CA ARG A 79 -20.75 7.81 1.99
C ARG A 79 -20.89 6.82 3.16
N GLY A 80 -20.86 5.52 2.89
CA GLY A 80 -20.85 4.47 3.93
C GLY A 80 -19.49 4.26 4.62
N LEU A 81 -18.40 4.78 4.02
CA LEU A 81 -17.06 4.68 4.57
C LEU A 81 -16.64 6.03 5.16
N ILE A 82 -17.03 6.28 6.42
CA ILE A 82 -16.76 7.54 7.12
C ILE A 82 -15.31 7.60 7.64
N PRO A 83 -14.76 8.80 7.90
CA PRO A 83 -13.44 8.97 8.52
C PRO A 83 -13.26 8.10 9.78
N GLY A 84 -12.06 7.55 9.96
CA GLY A 84 -11.74 6.57 11.00
C GLY A 84 -12.11 5.12 10.65
N THR A 85 -12.64 4.86 9.44
CA THR A 85 -12.88 3.49 8.96
C THR A 85 -11.62 2.94 8.29
N PHE A 86 -11.21 1.74 8.69
CA PHE A 86 -10.17 0.99 7.98
C PHE A 86 -10.78 0.19 6.83
N VAL A 87 -10.14 0.19 5.67
CA VAL A 87 -10.58 -0.55 4.49
C VAL A 87 -9.53 -1.57 4.11
N ASN A 88 -9.88 -2.85 4.13
CA ASN A 88 -9.05 -3.92 3.60
C ASN A 88 -9.21 -3.94 2.08
N THR A 89 -8.29 -3.28 1.38
CA THR A 89 -8.39 -3.07 -0.06
C THR A 89 -8.44 -4.39 -0.82
N SER A 90 -9.38 -4.50 -1.77
CA SER A 90 -9.63 -5.73 -2.54
C SER A 90 -9.41 -5.59 -4.03
N GLN A 91 -9.64 -4.39 -4.58
CA GLN A 91 -9.51 -4.07 -5.99
C GLN A 91 -8.88 -2.70 -6.18
N ILE A 92 -8.42 -2.42 -7.38
CA ILE A 92 -7.76 -1.17 -7.72
C ILE A 92 -8.17 -0.69 -9.12
N LEU A 93 -8.40 0.63 -9.23
CA LEU A 93 -8.53 1.35 -10.48
C LEU A 93 -7.33 2.28 -10.60
N ASP A 94 -6.58 2.18 -11.68
CA ASP A 94 -5.36 2.97 -11.89
C ASP A 94 -5.61 4.17 -12.81
N PHE A 95 -5.46 5.37 -12.24
CA PHE A 95 -5.50 6.66 -12.93
C PHE A 95 -4.16 7.40 -12.83
N THR A 96 -3.08 6.70 -12.50
CA THR A 96 -1.73 7.28 -12.53
C THR A 96 -1.27 7.47 -13.98
N LYS A 97 -0.29 8.36 -14.24
CA LYS A 97 0.05 8.80 -15.60
C LYS A 97 1.53 8.68 -15.94
N SER A 98 2.42 9.03 -15.00
CA SER A 98 3.84 9.26 -15.29
C SER A 98 4.77 8.33 -14.51
N ARG A 99 4.27 7.18 -14.05
CA ARG A 99 5.02 6.23 -13.23
C ARG A 99 5.49 5.03 -14.04
N GLU A 100 6.58 4.44 -13.63
CA GLU A 100 7.05 3.17 -14.18
C GLU A 100 6.35 2.01 -13.48
N HIS A 101 5.52 1.27 -14.22
CA HIS A 101 4.57 0.30 -13.70
C HIS A 101 5.06 -1.15 -13.72
N THR A 102 6.27 -1.42 -14.21
CA THR A 102 6.76 -2.79 -14.41
C THR A 102 8.28 -2.87 -14.25
N PHE A 103 8.75 -4.04 -13.83
CA PHE A 103 10.15 -4.44 -13.94
C PHE A 103 10.48 -5.00 -15.34
N PHE A 104 9.47 -5.50 -16.06
CA PHE A 104 9.57 -6.21 -17.32
C PHE A 104 9.28 -5.27 -18.51
N ASP A 105 10.09 -4.22 -18.65
CA ASP A 105 9.88 -3.12 -19.59
C ASP A 105 10.31 -3.43 -21.04
N GLY A 106 10.78 -4.66 -21.32
CA GLY A 106 11.23 -5.08 -22.65
C GLY A 106 12.66 -4.66 -23.01
N GLY A 107 13.38 -4.00 -22.08
CA GLY A 107 14.79 -3.65 -22.24
C GLY A 107 15.71 -4.81 -21.81
N VAL A 108 16.24 -4.71 -20.59
CA VAL A 108 17.05 -5.79 -20.00
C VAL A 108 16.17 -7.00 -19.63
N MET A 109 14.94 -6.73 -19.21
CA MET A 109 13.96 -7.74 -18.83
C MET A 109 12.95 -7.98 -19.96
N PRO A 110 12.62 -9.24 -20.31
CA PRO A 110 11.57 -9.52 -21.27
C PRO A 110 10.22 -9.05 -20.77
N VAL A 111 9.29 -8.79 -21.69
CA VAL A 111 7.90 -8.46 -21.31
C VAL A 111 7.27 -9.64 -20.59
N CYS A 112 6.59 -9.36 -19.47
CA CYS A 112 5.87 -10.34 -18.67
C CYS A 112 4.44 -9.84 -18.39
N HIS A 113 3.43 -10.67 -18.61
CA HIS A 113 2.03 -10.33 -18.41
C HIS A 113 1.50 -11.07 -17.17
N VAL A 114 1.73 -10.49 -15.98
CA VAL A 114 1.22 -11.09 -14.73
C VAL A 114 -0.30 -10.98 -14.65
N ASP A 115 -0.96 -12.02 -14.13
CA ASP A 115 -2.38 -11.94 -13.78
C ASP A 115 -2.58 -10.98 -12.60
N PHE A 116 -3.43 -9.96 -12.83
CA PHE A 116 -3.76 -8.94 -11.84
C PHE A 116 -5.26 -8.91 -11.49
N SER A 117 -5.98 -10.00 -11.74
CA SER A 117 -7.41 -10.16 -11.38
C SER A 117 -7.63 -10.02 -9.87
N PHE A 118 -6.66 -10.46 -9.07
CA PHE A 118 -6.61 -10.29 -7.62
C PHE A 118 -5.36 -9.48 -7.23
N PRO A 119 -5.41 -8.15 -7.25
CA PRO A 119 -4.26 -7.28 -7.00
C PRO A 119 -3.63 -7.49 -5.62
N TYR A 120 -4.47 -7.82 -4.64
CA TYR A 120 -4.09 -8.05 -3.25
C TYR A 120 -4.20 -9.53 -2.90
N CYS A 121 -3.22 -10.05 -2.15
CA CYS A 121 -3.16 -11.46 -1.76
C CYS A 121 -4.41 -11.86 -0.96
N PRO A 122 -5.19 -12.84 -1.41
CA PRO A 122 -6.42 -13.25 -0.72
C PRO A 122 -6.14 -13.80 0.69
N VAL A 123 -5.02 -14.50 0.87
CA VAL A 123 -4.58 -15.06 2.15
C VAL A 123 -4.28 -13.95 3.16
N LEU A 124 -3.46 -12.96 2.77
CA LEU A 124 -3.14 -11.85 3.66
C LEU A 124 -4.38 -10.99 3.97
N ARG A 125 -5.28 -10.82 2.99
CA ARG A 125 -6.53 -10.09 3.19
C ARG A 125 -7.45 -10.78 4.20
N GLU A 126 -7.57 -12.10 4.11
CA GLU A 126 -8.38 -12.87 5.07
C GLU A 126 -7.79 -12.76 6.50
N ARG A 127 -6.48 -12.93 6.63
CA ARG A 127 -5.76 -12.72 7.90
C ARG A 127 -6.00 -11.31 8.46
N LEU A 128 -5.86 -10.27 7.62
CA LEU A 128 -6.11 -8.89 8.03
C LEU A 128 -7.55 -8.67 8.50
N ASN A 129 -8.56 -9.22 7.79
CA ASN A 129 -9.97 -9.15 8.20
C ASN A 129 -10.20 -9.80 9.58
N GLY A 130 -9.57 -10.94 9.82
CA GLY A 130 -9.62 -11.62 11.13
C GLY A 130 -9.05 -10.74 12.24
N ILE A 131 -7.89 -10.13 12.01
CA ILE A 131 -7.24 -9.21 12.97
C ILE A 131 -8.13 -7.99 13.25
N LEU A 132 -8.61 -7.30 12.21
CA LEU A 132 -9.45 -6.11 12.37
C LEU A 132 -10.73 -6.42 13.15
N THR A 133 -11.35 -7.57 12.90
CA THR A 133 -12.54 -8.04 13.60
C THR A 133 -12.24 -8.30 15.09
N ARG A 134 -11.18 -9.05 15.40
CA ARG A 134 -10.82 -9.36 16.81
C ARG A 134 -10.42 -8.14 17.62
N LEU A 135 -9.75 -7.18 16.98
CA LEU A 135 -9.38 -5.93 17.64
C LEU A 135 -10.55 -4.96 17.81
N GLY A 136 -11.75 -5.30 17.29
CA GLY A 136 -12.93 -4.44 17.34
C GLY A 136 -12.77 -3.14 16.54
N VAL A 137 -11.92 -3.13 15.53
CA VAL A 137 -11.65 -1.95 14.70
C VAL A 137 -12.80 -1.75 13.71
N ARG A 138 -13.28 -0.51 13.56
CA ARG A 138 -14.24 -0.17 12.51
C ARG A 138 -13.59 -0.39 11.14
N HIS A 139 -14.10 -1.35 10.37
CA HIS A 139 -13.52 -1.66 9.08
C HIS A 139 -14.51 -2.14 8.04
N SER A 140 -14.14 -1.99 6.77
CA SER A 140 -14.73 -2.68 5.63
C SER A 140 -13.85 -3.85 5.22
N LYS A 141 -14.47 -5.02 5.02
CA LYS A 141 -13.77 -6.25 4.60
C LYS A 141 -13.26 -6.21 3.15
N ALA A 142 -13.73 -5.25 2.37
CA ALA A 142 -13.36 -5.03 0.98
C ALA A 142 -13.55 -3.58 0.61
N GLY A 143 -12.86 -3.11 -0.44
CA GLY A 143 -13.04 -1.81 -1.05
C GLY A 143 -12.16 -1.68 -2.29
N CYS A 144 -12.67 -0.95 -3.29
CA CYS A 144 -11.92 -0.63 -4.50
C CYS A 144 -11.15 0.68 -4.30
N TYR A 145 -9.82 0.59 -4.40
CA TYR A 145 -8.91 1.73 -4.30
C TYR A 145 -8.76 2.40 -5.67
N VAL A 146 -9.01 3.67 -5.76
CA VAL A 146 -8.68 4.49 -6.93
C VAL A 146 -7.32 5.12 -6.74
N ALA A 147 -6.33 4.70 -7.52
CA ALA A 147 -5.00 5.27 -7.50
C ALA A 147 -4.95 6.52 -8.37
N THR A 148 -4.73 7.69 -7.79
CA THR A 148 -4.62 8.96 -8.50
C THR A 148 -3.16 9.42 -8.58
N GLU A 149 -2.85 10.29 -9.54
CA GLU A 149 -1.46 10.78 -9.71
C GLU A 149 -1.00 11.63 -8.54
N GLY A 150 -1.86 12.50 -8.02
CA GLY A 150 -1.46 13.52 -7.06
C GLY A 150 -0.51 14.58 -7.65
N PRO A 151 0.13 15.46 -6.85
CA PRO A 151 -0.08 15.62 -5.40
C PRO A 151 -1.35 16.40 -5.02
N ARG A 152 -2.09 16.99 -6.00
CA ARG A 152 -3.36 17.66 -5.73
C ARG A 152 -4.44 16.63 -5.36
N TYR A 153 -5.36 17.06 -4.53
CA TYR A 153 -6.59 16.31 -4.28
C TYR A 153 -7.52 16.35 -5.50
N GLU A 154 -8.44 15.39 -5.56
CA GLU A 154 -9.41 15.23 -6.61
C GLU A 154 -10.44 16.36 -6.59
N THR A 155 -10.95 16.73 -7.77
CA THR A 155 -12.11 17.60 -7.89
C THR A 155 -13.40 16.85 -7.52
N ALA A 156 -14.46 17.57 -7.16
CA ALA A 156 -15.76 16.96 -6.92
C ALA A 156 -16.32 16.20 -8.14
N ALA A 157 -15.95 16.58 -9.36
CA ALA A 157 -16.32 15.88 -10.59
C ALA A 157 -15.58 14.55 -10.73
N GLU A 158 -14.27 14.53 -10.43
CA GLU A 158 -13.45 13.30 -10.41
C GLU A 158 -13.95 12.34 -9.34
N VAL A 159 -14.26 12.82 -8.14
CA VAL A 159 -14.81 12.01 -7.04
C VAL A 159 -16.12 11.33 -7.46
N ARG A 160 -17.04 12.06 -8.10
CA ARG A 160 -18.30 11.46 -8.63
C ARG A 160 -18.01 10.43 -9.73
N MET A 161 -17.10 10.75 -10.66
CA MET A 161 -16.72 9.83 -11.73
C MET A 161 -16.14 8.52 -11.16
N TYR A 162 -15.19 8.61 -10.24
CA TYR A 162 -14.58 7.43 -9.62
C TYR A 162 -15.59 6.57 -8.85
N GLY A 163 -16.51 7.20 -8.12
CA GLY A 163 -17.61 6.49 -7.44
C GLY A 163 -18.53 5.75 -8.42
N LEU A 164 -18.87 6.37 -9.57
CA LEU A 164 -19.67 5.73 -10.62
C LEU A 164 -18.94 4.54 -11.28
N MET A 165 -17.60 4.56 -11.31
CA MET A 165 -16.77 3.46 -11.80
C MET A 165 -16.57 2.34 -10.79
N GLY A 166 -17.14 2.43 -9.60
CA GLY A 166 -17.04 1.42 -8.54
C GLY A 166 -15.89 1.64 -7.56
N GLY A 167 -15.28 2.82 -7.55
CA GLY A 167 -14.28 3.21 -6.55
C GLY A 167 -14.92 3.50 -5.19
N ASP A 168 -14.32 3.01 -4.12
CA ASP A 168 -14.76 3.23 -2.74
C ASP A 168 -13.89 4.26 -2.01
N ILE A 169 -12.59 4.27 -2.30
CA ILE A 169 -11.59 5.13 -1.68
C ILE A 169 -10.60 5.65 -2.71
N ALA A 170 -10.05 6.84 -2.51
CA ALA A 170 -9.03 7.44 -3.37
C ALA A 170 -7.75 7.72 -2.62
N GLY A 171 -6.61 7.37 -3.23
CA GLY A 171 -5.28 7.64 -2.70
C GLY A 171 -4.24 7.65 -3.81
N MET A 172 -2.96 7.83 -3.45
CA MET A 172 -1.94 8.21 -4.44
C MET A 172 -0.77 7.22 -4.56
N THR A 173 -0.69 6.15 -3.74
CA THR A 173 0.56 5.38 -3.60
C THR A 173 0.44 3.90 -3.89
N GLN A 174 -0.78 3.33 -4.03
CA GLN A 174 -0.95 1.90 -4.26
C GLN A 174 -0.54 1.43 -5.67
N MET A 175 -0.51 2.35 -6.63
CA MET A 175 0.06 2.08 -7.95
C MET A 175 1.30 2.95 -8.17
N PRO A 176 2.38 2.36 -8.65
CA PRO A 176 2.56 0.99 -9.12
C PRO A 176 3.00 -0.03 -8.04
N GLU A 177 2.97 0.31 -6.74
CA GLU A 177 3.48 -0.55 -5.66
C GLU A 177 2.86 -1.95 -5.69
N ALA A 178 1.54 -2.05 -5.86
CA ALA A 178 0.83 -3.34 -5.86
C ALA A 178 1.21 -4.22 -7.06
N VAL A 179 1.30 -3.66 -8.27
CA VAL A 179 1.68 -4.44 -9.46
C VAL A 179 3.15 -4.84 -9.41
N LEU A 180 4.04 -3.99 -8.94
CA LEU A 180 5.46 -4.32 -8.76
C LEU A 180 5.65 -5.43 -7.70
N ALA A 181 4.89 -5.41 -6.61
CA ALA A 181 4.88 -6.49 -5.63
C ALA A 181 4.41 -7.83 -6.25
N ARG A 182 3.40 -7.78 -7.14
CA ARG A 182 2.93 -8.95 -7.90
C ARG A 182 4.02 -9.50 -8.82
N GLU A 183 4.70 -8.64 -9.58
CA GLU A 183 5.81 -9.03 -10.45
C GLU A 183 7.01 -9.56 -9.66
N ALA A 184 7.25 -9.02 -8.48
CA ALA A 184 8.28 -9.49 -7.56
C ALA A 184 7.91 -10.78 -6.82
N GLU A 185 6.70 -11.33 -7.06
CA GLU A 185 6.20 -12.55 -6.41
C GLU A 185 6.14 -12.43 -4.88
N ILE A 186 5.80 -11.22 -4.40
CA ILE A 186 5.59 -10.90 -2.98
C ILE A 186 4.09 -10.83 -2.72
N CYS A 187 3.63 -11.52 -1.66
CA CYS A 187 2.25 -11.36 -1.18
C CYS A 187 2.03 -9.93 -0.69
N TYR A 188 0.99 -9.27 -1.17
CA TYR A 188 0.74 -7.86 -0.87
C TYR A 188 -0.68 -7.66 -0.37
N ALA A 189 -0.84 -6.98 0.77
CA ALA A 189 -2.11 -6.53 1.30
C ALA A 189 -2.02 -5.05 1.70
N ASN A 190 -3.15 -4.35 1.62
CA ASN A 190 -3.25 -2.95 2.02
C ASN A 190 -4.39 -2.74 3.00
N CYS A 191 -4.11 -2.01 4.07
CA CYS A 191 -5.04 -1.49 5.06
C CYS A 191 -5.11 0.03 4.92
N SER A 192 -6.13 0.53 4.24
CA SER A 192 -6.33 1.98 4.06
C SER A 192 -7.14 2.58 5.21
N LEU A 193 -6.67 3.68 5.78
CA LEU A 193 -7.44 4.47 6.74
C LEU A 193 -8.15 5.61 6.01
N VAL A 194 -9.47 5.66 6.10
CA VAL A 194 -10.25 6.80 5.61
C VAL A 194 -9.98 7.99 6.53
N THR A 195 -9.32 9.02 6.00
CA THR A 195 -8.97 10.23 6.75
C THR A 195 -9.96 11.37 6.56
N ASN A 196 -10.62 11.40 5.41
CA ASN A 196 -11.56 12.46 5.02
C ASN A 196 -12.59 11.94 4.02
N MET A 197 -13.64 12.68 3.84
CA MET A 197 -14.56 12.50 2.71
C MET A 197 -13.96 13.15 1.46
N GLY A 198 -14.11 12.51 0.30
CA GLY A 198 -13.67 13.07 -0.98
C GLY A 198 -14.33 14.41 -1.30
N SER A 199 -13.69 15.23 -2.13
CA SER A 199 -14.17 16.55 -2.53
C SER A 199 -15.62 16.51 -3.03
N GLY A 200 -16.48 17.38 -2.49
CA GLY A 200 -17.91 17.44 -2.84
C GLY A 200 -18.79 16.41 -2.16
N LEU A 201 -18.25 15.51 -1.33
CA LEU A 201 -19.02 14.63 -0.43
C LEU A 201 -19.19 15.23 0.97
N SER A 202 -18.33 16.18 1.34
CA SER A 202 -18.43 17.02 2.54
C SER A 202 -18.72 18.47 2.14
N TRP A 203 -19.29 19.25 3.09
CA TRP A 203 -19.50 20.70 2.95
C TRP A 203 -18.23 21.50 3.26
N THR A 204 -17.25 20.90 3.93
CA THR A 204 -15.97 21.52 4.26
C THR A 204 -14.94 21.29 3.16
N ALA A 205 -14.07 22.27 2.94
CA ALA A 205 -12.91 22.09 2.08
C ALA A 205 -11.96 21.08 2.74
N LEU A 206 -11.36 20.23 1.93
CA LEU A 206 -10.41 19.22 2.36
C LEU A 206 -9.09 19.90 2.75
N SER A 207 -8.57 19.59 3.94
CA SER A 207 -7.28 20.11 4.40
C SER A 207 -6.30 18.96 4.69
N HIS A 208 -5.00 19.27 4.57
CA HIS A 208 -3.95 18.32 4.90
C HIS A 208 -3.86 18.08 6.41
N GLU A 209 -4.20 19.08 7.20
CA GLU A 209 -4.23 19.03 8.66
C GLU A 209 -5.24 17.99 9.17
N GLU A 210 -6.42 17.87 8.53
CA GLU A 210 -7.40 16.83 8.84
C GLU A 210 -6.83 15.42 8.62
N VAL A 211 -6.08 15.23 7.53
CA VAL A 211 -5.43 13.96 7.23
C VAL A 211 -4.40 13.60 8.31
N VAL A 212 -3.55 14.55 8.69
CA VAL A 212 -2.53 14.35 9.74
C VAL A 212 -3.20 14.05 11.07
N ALA A 213 -4.18 14.83 11.49
CA ALA A 213 -4.90 14.62 12.75
C ALA A 213 -5.54 13.23 12.82
N MET A 214 -6.21 12.78 11.75
CA MET A 214 -6.82 11.45 11.68
C MET A 214 -5.78 10.32 11.75
N MET A 215 -4.62 10.51 11.12
CA MET A 215 -3.52 9.54 11.21
C MET A 215 -2.96 9.45 12.63
N ASP A 216 -2.76 10.59 13.31
CA ASP A 216 -2.24 10.64 14.67
C ASP A 216 -3.24 10.02 15.69
N GLU A 217 -4.53 10.32 15.55
CA GLU A 217 -5.59 9.71 16.35
C GLU A 217 -5.61 8.18 16.24
N ASN A 218 -5.31 7.66 15.05
CA ASN A 218 -5.35 6.23 14.78
C ASN A 218 -3.97 5.53 14.89
N ALA A 219 -2.90 6.25 15.21
CA ALA A 219 -1.54 5.70 15.27
C ALA A 219 -1.45 4.47 16.20
N LYS A 220 -2.07 4.52 17.39
CA LYS A 220 -2.12 3.39 18.33
C LYS A 220 -2.90 2.20 17.77
N THR A 221 -3.97 2.44 17.02
CA THR A 221 -4.76 1.39 16.38
C THR A 221 -3.94 0.72 15.27
N ILE A 222 -3.28 1.50 14.42
CA ILE A 222 -2.37 0.99 13.37
C ILE A 222 -1.27 0.13 14.01
N ALA A 223 -0.66 0.59 15.08
CA ALA A 223 0.36 -0.16 15.80
C ALA A 223 -0.15 -1.50 16.35
N ARG A 224 -1.37 -1.54 16.92
CA ARG A 224 -1.99 -2.79 17.38
C ARG A 224 -2.27 -3.75 16.23
N ILE A 225 -2.70 -3.24 15.06
CA ILE A 225 -2.91 -4.05 13.85
C ILE A 225 -1.58 -4.64 13.39
N ILE A 226 -0.54 -3.82 13.28
CA ILE A 226 0.81 -4.26 12.89
C ILE A 226 1.33 -5.33 13.88
N HIS A 227 1.25 -5.06 15.18
CA HIS A 227 1.70 -6.01 16.21
C HIS A 227 0.97 -7.36 16.08
N ALA A 228 -0.36 -7.34 15.96
CA ALA A 228 -1.14 -8.56 15.79
C ALA A 228 -0.74 -9.30 14.49
N PHE A 229 -0.55 -8.57 13.39
CA PHE A 229 -0.11 -9.16 12.13
C PHE A 229 1.28 -9.80 12.22
N LEU A 230 2.19 -9.25 13.01
CA LEU A 230 3.55 -9.74 13.16
C LEU A 230 3.68 -10.90 14.16
N THR A 231 2.80 -10.98 15.16
CA THR A 231 2.92 -11.92 16.28
C THR A 231 1.96 -13.11 16.22
N GLU A 232 0.86 -12.99 15.51
CA GLU A 232 -0.06 -14.10 15.36
C GLU A 232 0.54 -15.15 14.43
N GLU A 233 0.54 -16.42 14.89
CA GLU A 233 0.97 -17.54 14.07
C GLU A 233 0.11 -17.62 12.80
N GLU A 234 0.76 -17.93 11.68
CA GLU A 234 0.06 -18.25 10.44
C GLU A 234 -0.90 -19.39 10.70
N GLN A 235 -2.20 -19.10 10.79
CA GLN A 235 -3.17 -20.15 10.58
C GLN A 235 -2.89 -20.73 9.19
N THR A 236 -2.97 -22.05 9.06
CA THR A 236 -2.83 -22.76 7.78
C THR A 236 -3.93 -22.29 6.82
N LEU A 237 -3.74 -21.09 6.28
CA LEU A 237 -4.64 -20.50 5.28
C LEU A 237 -4.35 -21.17 3.94
N ALA A 238 -5.37 -21.26 3.10
CA ALA A 238 -5.23 -21.80 1.74
C ALA A 238 -4.02 -21.16 1.02
N SER A 239 -3.29 -21.95 0.24
CA SER A 239 -2.15 -21.46 -0.54
C SER A 239 -2.61 -20.40 -1.56
N CYS A 240 -1.86 -19.31 -1.68
CA CYS A 240 -2.05 -18.33 -2.75
C CYS A 240 -1.04 -18.60 -3.88
N HIS A 241 -1.33 -18.09 -5.10
CA HIS A 241 -0.43 -18.16 -6.26
C HIS A 241 0.46 -16.92 -6.41
N CYS A 242 0.59 -16.08 -5.38
CA CYS A 242 1.38 -14.84 -5.48
C CYS A 242 2.86 -15.12 -5.77
N ARG A 243 3.41 -16.22 -5.20
CA ARG A 243 4.83 -16.57 -5.32
C ARG A 243 5.22 -17.20 -6.67
N GLU A 244 4.27 -17.35 -7.57
CA GLU A 244 4.45 -17.96 -8.90
C GLU A 244 3.97 -17.01 -10.02
N ALA A 245 3.59 -15.79 -9.67
CA ALA A 245 2.85 -14.89 -10.57
C ALA A 245 3.64 -14.52 -11.83
N ALA A 246 4.95 -14.30 -11.74
CA ALA A 246 5.80 -13.99 -12.88
C ALA A 246 6.30 -15.26 -13.60
N HIS A 247 6.71 -16.29 -12.85
CA HIS A 247 7.18 -17.55 -13.41
C HIS A 247 6.14 -18.26 -14.26
N ALA A 248 4.87 -18.24 -13.85
CA ALA A 248 3.78 -18.89 -14.58
C ALA A 248 3.56 -18.34 -16.00
N VAL A 249 4.07 -17.14 -16.31
CA VAL A 249 3.87 -16.43 -17.58
C VAL A 249 5.20 -16.08 -18.28
N GLY A 250 6.26 -16.81 -17.96
CA GLY A 250 7.56 -16.67 -18.63
C GLY A 250 8.46 -15.58 -18.08
N GLY A 251 8.09 -14.95 -16.95
CA GLY A 251 8.97 -14.07 -16.22
C GLY A 251 10.04 -14.83 -15.43
N PHE A 252 10.98 -14.11 -14.85
CA PHE A 252 12.02 -14.67 -14.00
C PHE A 252 12.23 -13.81 -12.73
N PRO A 253 12.86 -14.38 -11.69
CA PRO A 253 13.06 -13.66 -10.43
C PRO A 253 13.81 -12.35 -10.65
N ILE A 254 13.22 -11.24 -10.24
CA ILE A 254 13.79 -9.89 -10.42
C ILE A 254 15.09 -9.68 -9.64
N ASP A 255 15.33 -10.45 -8.58
CA ASP A 255 16.52 -10.38 -7.73
C ASP A 255 17.74 -11.07 -8.33
N LYS A 256 17.62 -11.66 -9.54
CA LYS A 256 18.71 -12.25 -10.33
C LYS A 256 19.24 -11.34 -11.43
N ILE A 257 18.81 -10.05 -11.44
CA ILE A 257 19.28 -9.02 -12.37
C ILE A 257 20.65 -8.50 -11.95
#